data_344e4a61a682033cf5a00ec4ce9cafaf
#
_entry.id   344e4a61a682033cf5a00ec4ce9cafaf
#
_cell.length_a   1.000
_cell.length_b   1.000
_cell.length_c   1.000
_cell.angle_alpha   90.00
_cell.angle_beta   90.00
_cell.angle_gamma   90.00
#
_symmetry.space_group_name_H-M   'P 1'
#
loop_
_entity.id
_entity.type
_entity.pdbx_description
1 polymer ?
#
loop_
_entity_poly.entity_id
_entity_poly.type
_entity_poly.pdbx_seq_one_letter_code
_entity_poly.pdbx_strand_id
1 'polypeptide(L)'
;MNRNLLIGGGLSLLASLLHVAIIFGGPAWYRFFGAPARYAWAAERGEWWPSLVTMAIAAMLAIWALYAFSAAGCLRRLPLLKPVLLIITAIYLLRGLALLPIWLWRPEALDAFAVWSSLICLGYGLFHAAGLSQRWRELA
;
A
#
# COMPACT_ATOMS: atom_id res chain seq x y z
N MET A 1 19.50 -12.57 -3.69
CA MET A 1 18.67 -11.42 -3.30
C MET A 1 17.75 -11.04 -4.48
N ASN A 2 16.43 -10.99 -4.28
CA ASN A 2 15.49 -10.72 -5.36
C ASN A 2 15.22 -9.20 -5.49
N ARG A 3 15.61 -8.61 -6.63
CA ARG A 3 15.52 -7.16 -6.85
C ARG A 3 14.07 -6.64 -6.90
N ASN A 4 13.14 -7.40 -7.48
CA ASN A 4 11.74 -6.98 -7.59
C ASN A 4 11.08 -6.91 -6.20
N LEU A 5 11.32 -7.89 -5.33
CA LEU A 5 10.84 -7.87 -3.95
C LEU A 5 11.51 -6.80 -3.10
N LEU A 6 12.78 -6.47 -3.38
CA LEU A 6 13.45 -5.31 -2.75
C LEU A 6 12.78 -4.00 -3.12
N ILE A 7 12.51 -3.80 -4.40
CA ILE A 7 11.83 -2.59 -4.89
C ILE A 7 10.42 -2.54 -4.30
N GLY A 8 9.63 -3.62 -4.40
CA GLY A 8 8.28 -3.70 -3.85
C GLY A 8 8.24 -3.43 -2.35
N GLY A 9 9.17 -4.01 -1.58
CA GLY A 9 9.31 -3.74 -0.14
C GLY A 9 9.70 -2.30 0.15
N GLY A 10 10.64 -1.75 -0.59
CA GLY A 10 11.05 -0.34 -0.46
C GLY A 10 9.92 0.64 -0.75
N LEU A 11 9.13 0.38 -1.79
CA LEU A 11 7.94 1.17 -2.13
C LEU A 11 6.86 1.08 -1.05
N SER A 12 6.61 -0.12 -0.50
CA SER A 12 5.68 -0.31 0.63
C SER A 12 6.15 0.44 1.89
N LEU A 13 7.45 0.41 2.18
CA LEU A 13 8.02 1.15 3.30
C LEU A 13 7.90 2.67 3.09
N LEU A 14 8.17 3.15 1.90
CA LEU A 14 8.01 4.57 1.56
C LEU A 14 6.57 5.02 1.73
N ALA A 15 5.61 4.22 1.27
CA ALA A 15 4.19 4.48 1.47
C ALA A 15 3.81 4.49 2.96
N SER A 16 4.36 3.57 3.77
CA SER A 16 4.17 3.57 5.22
C SER A 16 4.66 4.88 5.85
N LEU A 17 5.87 5.31 5.52
CA LEU A 17 6.45 6.56 6.02
C LEU A 17 5.63 7.78 5.58
N LEU A 18 5.12 7.78 4.36
CA LEU A 18 4.23 8.84 3.87
C LEU A 18 2.95 8.92 4.70
N HIS A 19 2.32 7.80 5.06
CA HIS A 19 1.13 7.79 5.91
C HIS A 19 1.42 8.34 7.30
N VAL A 20 2.58 8.01 7.87
CA VAL A 20 3.02 8.62 9.14
C VAL A 20 3.20 10.14 8.98
N ALA A 21 3.84 10.59 7.91
CA ALA A 21 4.03 12.01 7.63
C ALA A 21 2.70 12.77 7.46
N ILE A 22 1.68 12.15 6.84
CA ILE A 22 0.34 12.73 6.71
C ILE A 22 -0.30 12.99 8.07
N ILE A 23 -0.10 12.12 9.06
CA ILE A 23 -0.60 12.35 10.43
C ILE A 23 -0.02 13.64 11.01
N PHE A 24 1.30 13.84 10.89
CA PHE A 24 1.96 15.04 11.37
C PHE A 24 1.61 16.29 10.54
N GLY A 25 1.38 16.14 9.24
CA GLY A 25 0.95 17.22 8.36
C GLY A 25 -0.50 17.67 8.60
N GLY A 26 -1.31 16.83 9.25
CA GLY A 26 -2.67 17.14 9.68
C GLY A 26 -3.66 17.41 8.53
N PRO A 27 -4.69 18.26 8.77
CA PRO A 27 -5.78 18.46 7.82
C PRO A 27 -5.33 18.89 6.41
N ALA A 28 -4.30 19.73 6.32
CA ALA A 28 -3.76 20.19 5.04
C ALA A 28 -3.19 19.04 4.21
N TRP A 29 -2.50 18.10 4.84
CA TRP A 29 -1.93 16.95 4.17
C TRP A 29 -2.98 15.92 3.77
N TYR A 30 -4.00 15.69 4.60
CA TYR A 30 -5.14 14.85 4.21
C TYR A 30 -5.80 15.38 2.92
N ARG A 31 -6.00 16.71 2.80
CA ARG A 31 -6.54 17.33 1.58
C ARG A 31 -5.59 17.20 0.40
N PHE A 32 -4.31 17.51 0.60
CA PHE A 32 -3.30 17.48 -0.46
C PHE A 32 -3.18 16.09 -1.10
N PHE A 33 -3.17 15.03 -0.28
CA PHE A 33 -3.09 13.66 -0.77
C PHE A 33 -4.43 13.07 -1.16
N GLY A 34 -5.52 13.84 -1.14
CA GLY A 34 -6.82 13.43 -1.64
C GLY A 34 -7.57 12.45 -0.75
N ALA A 35 -7.29 12.40 0.54
CA ALA A 35 -8.09 11.64 1.48
C ALA A 35 -9.55 12.13 1.48
N PRO A 36 -10.54 11.26 1.76
CA PRO A 36 -11.93 11.68 1.84
C PRO A 36 -12.08 12.88 2.79
N ALA A 37 -12.89 13.89 2.41
CA ALA A 37 -13.00 15.16 3.11
C ALA A 37 -13.27 15.02 4.62
N ARG A 38 -13.99 13.95 5.01
CA ARG A 38 -14.26 13.64 6.43
C ARG A 38 -13.00 13.50 7.30
N TYR A 39 -11.86 13.07 6.71
CA TYR A 39 -10.59 12.93 7.45
C TYR A 39 -10.03 14.31 7.82
N ALA A 40 -10.00 15.23 6.85
CA ALA A 40 -9.54 16.59 7.10
C ALA A 40 -10.46 17.33 8.08
N TRP A 41 -11.78 17.23 7.91
CA TRP A 41 -12.75 17.85 8.83
C TRP A 41 -12.67 17.30 10.25
N ALA A 42 -12.51 15.99 10.41
CA ALA A 42 -12.36 15.39 11.73
C ALA A 42 -11.03 15.81 12.38
N ALA A 43 -9.94 15.87 11.62
CA ALA A 43 -8.65 16.33 12.12
C ALA A 43 -8.69 17.82 12.52
N GLU A 44 -9.45 18.68 11.80
CA GLU A 44 -9.67 20.09 12.17
C GLU A 44 -10.43 20.23 13.49
N ARG A 45 -11.34 19.31 13.79
CA ARG A 45 -12.07 19.27 15.06
C ARG A 45 -11.28 18.64 16.21
N GLY A 46 -10.02 18.24 15.95
CA GLY A 46 -9.19 17.57 16.96
C GLY A 46 -9.60 16.13 17.25
N GLU A 47 -10.37 15.48 16.36
CA GLU A 47 -10.75 14.08 16.51
C GLU A 47 -9.53 13.18 16.24
N TRP A 48 -9.37 12.15 17.04
CA TRP A 48 -8.21 11.24 17.00
C TRP A 48 -8.32 10.12 15.97
N TRP A 49 -9.54 9.76 15.54
CA TRP A 49 -9.77 8.60 14.68
C TRP A 49 -9.09 8.66 13.30
N PRO A 50 -8.93 9.86 12.62
CA PRO A 50 -8.22 9.90 11.35
C PRO A 50 -6.76 9.46 11.49
N SER A 51 -6.11 9.92 12.57
CA SER A 51 -4.72 9.55 12.87
C SER A 51 -4.60 8.06 13.19
N LEU A 52 -5.55 7.49 13.92
CA LEU A 52 -5.55 6.07 14.24
C LEU A 52 -5.69 5.21 12.98
N VAL A 53 -6.64 5.53 12.11
CA VAL A 53 -6.85 4.78 10.86
C VAL A 53 -5.61 4.88 9.95
N THR A 54 -5.05 6.08 9.83
CA THR A 54 -3.86 6.32 9.01
C THR A 54 -2.65 5.59 9.58
N MET A 55 -2.50 5.54 10.92
CA MET A 55 -1.44 4.77 11.58
C MET A 55 -1.62 3.26 11.37
N ALA A 56 -2.84 2.75 11.41
CA ALA A 56 -3.11 1.33 11.12
C ALA A 56 -2.71 0.96 9.69
N ILE A 57 -2.99 1.85 8.71
CA ILE A 57 -2.54 1.67 7.32
C ILE A 57 -1.01 1.70 7.23
N ALA A 58 -0.36 2.66 7.91
CA ALA A 58 1.10 2.75 7.94
C ALA A 58 1.73 1.48 8.53
N ALA A 59 1.22 0.98 9.64
CA ALA A 59 1.69 -0.26 10.27
C ALA A 59 1.50 -1.48 9.35
N MET A 60 0.36 -1.59 8.69
CA MET A 60 0.10 -2.66 7.73
C MET A 60 1.11 -2.62 6.57
N LEU A 61 1.36 -1.46 5.99
CA LEU A 61 2.33 -1.28 4.90
C LEU A 61 3.76 -1.59 5.35
N ALA A 62 4.14 -1.23 6.59
CA ALA A 62 5.43 -1.59 7.17
C ALA A 62 5.58 -3.11 7.31
N ILE A 63 4.55 -3.81 7.79
CA ILE A 63 4.53 -5.27 7.87
C ILE A 63 4.68 -5.88 6.47
N TRP A 64 3.98 -5.36 5.46
CA TRP A 64 4.10 -5.82 4.07
C TRP A 64 5.52 -5.63 3.52
N ALA A 65 6.16 -4.51 3.84
CA ALA A 65 7.56 -4.27 3.50
C ALA A 65 8.49 -5.31 4.13
N LEU A 66 8.28 -5.65 5.41
CA LEU A 66 9.07 -6.69 6.10
C LEU A 66 8.93 -8.06 5.43
N TYR A 67 7.72 -8.44 5.04
CA TYR A 67 7.48 -9.69 4.30
C TYR A 67 8.17 -9.69 2.93
N ALA A 68 8.13 -8.58 2.20
CA ALA A 68 8.82 -8.44 0.92
C ALA A 68 10.34 -8.53 1.09
N PHE A 69 10.93 -7.86 2.10
CA PHE A 69 12.37 -7.93 2.39
C PHE A 69 12.81 -9.32 2.85
N SER A 70 11.98 -10.01 3.64
CA SER A 70 12.24 -11.40 4.04
C SER A 70 12.23 -12.32 2.82
N ALA A 71 11.25 -12.18 1.93
CA ALA A 71 11.18 -12.93 0.68
C ALA A 71 12.29 -12.57 -0.31
N ALA A 72 12.78 -11.33 -0.28
CA ALA A 72 13.94 -10.90 -1.07
C ALA A 72 15.25 -11.55 -0.62
N GLY A 73 15.29 -12.06 0.62
CA GLY A 73 16.49 -12.63 1.24
C GLY A 73 17.35 -11.62 2.01
N CYS A 74 16.74 -10.48 2.42
CA CYS A 74 17.42 -9.45 3.22
C CYS A 74 17.26 -9.65 4.72
N LEU A 75 16.18 -10.34 5.12
CA LEU A 75 15.85 -10.61 6.50
C LEU A 75 15.69 -12.12 6.71
N ARG A 76 15.72 -12.54 7.99
CA ARG A 76 15.40 -13.92 8.34
C ARG A 76 14.00 -14.28 7.81
N ARG A 77 13.81 -15.55 7.48
CA ARG A 77 12.53 -16.05 6.95
C ARG A 77 11.40 -15.86 7.97
N LEU A 78 10.39 -15.10 7.58
CA LEU A 78 9.18 -14.88 8.37
C LEU A 78 8.23 -16.09 8.24
N PRO A 79 7.37 -16.33 9.24
CA PRO A 79 6.38 -17.41 9.17
C PRO A 79 5.36 -17.13 8.06
N LEU A 80 4.82 -18.21 7.46
CA LEU A 80 3.80 -18.11 6.41
C LEU A 80 4.20 -17.19 5.25
N LEU A 81 5.49 -17.09 4.94
CA LEU A 81 6.05 -16.11 4.00
C LEU A 81 5.35 -16.14 2.63
N LYS A 82 5.17 -17.32 2.06
CA LYS A 82 4.56 -17.50 0.75
C LYS A 82 3.07 -17.11 0.72
N PRO A 83 2.19 -17.64 1.59
CA PRO A 83 0.78 -17.26 1.56
C PRO A 83 0.55 -15.79 1.90
N VAL A 84 1.29 -15.23 2.85
CA VAL A 84 1.17 -13.81 3.20
C VAL A 84 1.59 -12.93 2.03
N LEU A 85 2.72 -13.23 1.39
CA LEU A 85 3.18 -12.47 0.22
C LEU A 85 2.21 -12.57 -0.96
N LEU A 86 1.56 -13.74 -1.14
CA LEU A 86 0.51 -13.91 -2.14
C LEU A 86 -0.69 -13.01 -1.86
N ILE A 87 -1.14 -12.95 -0.60
CA ILE A 87 -2.25 -12.07 -0.17
C ILE A 87 -1.89 -10.60 -0.40
N ILE A 88 -0.69 -10.17 0.01
CA ILE A 88 -0.20 -8.80 -0.20
C ILE A 88 -0.23 -8.45 -1.69
N THR A 89 0.32 -9.33 -2.52
CA THR A 89 0.35 -9.15 -3.98
C THR A 89 -1.07 -9.03 -4.55
N ALA A 90 -1.98 -9.92 -4.13
CA ALA A 90 -3.36 -9.90 -4.58
C ALA A 90 -4.08 -8.60 -4.18
N ILE A 91 -3.89 -8.11 -2.94
CA ILE A 91 -4.50 -6.86 -2.48
C ILE A 91 -4.01 -5.67 -3.31
N TYR A 92 -2.69 -5.55 -3.55
CA TYR A 92 -2.16 -4.48 -4.38
C TYR A 92 -2.70 -4.52 -5.82
N LEU A 93 -2.74 -5.71 -6.43
CA LEU A 93 -3.25 -5.87 -7.80
C LEU A 93 -4.75 -5.58 -7.87
N LEU A 94 -5.56 -6.11 -6.95
CA LEU A 94 -6.99 -5.85 -6.90
C LEU A 94 -7.29 -4.36 -6.68
N ARG A 95 -6.56 -3.71 -5.77
CA ARG A 95 -6.69 -2.26 -5.53
C ARG A 95 -6.31 -1.44 -6.76
N GLY A 96 -5.25 -1.86 -7.47
CA GLY A 96 -4.82 -1.21 -8.70
C GLY A 96 -5.81 -1.42 -9.85
N LEU A 97 -6.30 -2.65 -10.02
CA LEU A 97 -7.25 -3.01 -11.08
C LEU A 97 -8.68 -2.49 -10.81
N ALA A 98 -9.00 -2.08 -9.57
CA ALA A 98 -10.30 -1.50 -9.23
C ALA A 98 -10.63 -0.24 -10.04
N LEU A 99 -9.64 0.39 -10.65
CA LEU A 99 -9.83 1.50 -11.59
C LEU A 99 -10.71 1.12 -12.78
N LEU A 100 -10.59 -0.10 -13.29
CA LEU A 100 -11.33 -0.58 -14.45
C LEU A 100 -12.85 -0.64 -14.22
N PRO A 101 -13.36 -1.33 -13.18
CA PRO A 101 -14.82 -1.33 -12.92
C PRO A 101 -15.33 0.06 -12.54
N ILE A 102 -14.54 0.89 -11.84
CA ILE A 102 -14.95 2.26 -11.55
C ILE A 102 -15.12 3.03 -12.85
N TRP A 103 -14.18 2.96 -13.77
CA TRP A 103 -14.25 3.62 -15.06
C TRP A 103 -15.46 3.15 -15.90
N LEU A 104 -15.77 1.85 -15.85
CA LEU A 104 -16.86 1.28 -16.65
C LEU A 104 -18.27 1.58 -16.09
N TRP A 105 -18.43 1.56 -14.75
CA TRP A 105 -19.74 1.61 -14.11
C TRP A 105 -20.02 2.88 -13.32
N ARG A 106 -18.98 3.58 -12.88
CA ARG A 106 -19.06 4.77 -12.04
C ARG A 106 -18.02 5.82 -12.44
N PRO A 107 -17.98 6.25 -13.72
CA PRO A 107 -16.97 7.19 -14.20
C PRO A 107 -16.96 8.52 -13.43
N GLU A 108 -18.10 8.91 -12.86
CA GLU A 108 -18.23 10.08 -12.00
C GLU A 108 -17.45 9.98 -10.66
N ALA A 109 -17.08 8.77 -10.26
CA ALA A 109 -16.27 8.52 -9.06
C ALA A 109 -14.74 8.55 -9.32
N LEU A 110 -14.33 8.79 -10.57
CA LEU A 110 -12.93 8.92 -10.96
C LEU A 110 -12.42 10.32 -10.65
N ASP A 111 -11.90 10.49 -9.47
CA ASP A 111 -11.10 11.66 -9.13
C ASP A 111 -9.59 11.39 -9.29
N ALA A 112 -8.78 12.44 -9.18
CA ALA A 112 -7.33 12.32 -9.30
C ALA A 112 -6.73 11.35 -8.27
N PHE A 113 -7.29 11.31 -7.06
CA PHE A 113 -6.84 10.40 -6.02
C PHE A 113 -7.11 8.93 -6.38
N ALA A 114 -8.31 8.61 -6.90
CA ALA A 114 -8.67 7.26 -7.34
C ALA A 114 -7.72 6.77 -8.45
N VAL A 115 -7.42 7.63 -9.43
CA VAL A 115 -6.51 7.30 -10.53
C VAL A 115 -5.09 7.07 -10.02
N TRP A 116 -4.49 8.05 -9.35
CA TRP A 116 -3.10 7.97 -8.92
C TRP A 116 -2.86 6.86 -7.91
N SER A 117 -3.74 6.71 -6.91
CA SER A 117 -3.60 5.65 -5.89
C SER A 117 -3.73 4.25 -6.50
N SER A 118 -4.61 4.07 -7.50
CA SER A 118 -4.75 2.78 -8.20
C SER A 118 -3.53 2.46 -9.05
N LEU A 119 -2.98 3.43 -9.79
CA LEU A 119 -1.76 3.23 -10.59
C LEU A 119 -0.55 2.91 -9.71
N ILE A 120 -0.41 3.59 -8.58
CA ILE A 120 0.67 3.32 -7.61
C ILE A 120 0.52 1.90 -7.04
N CYS A 121 -0.68 1.51 -6.61
CA CYS A 121 -0.94 0.15 -6.11
C CYS A 121 -0.70 -0.91 -7.19
N LEU A 122 -1.08 -0.65 -8.44
CA LEU A 122 -0.79 -1.55 -9.56
C LEU A 122 0.72 -1.75 -9.74
N GLY A 123 1.50 -0.67 -9.72
CA GLY A 123 2.96 -0.74 -9.79
C GLY A 123 3.56 -1.58 -8.65
N TYR A 124 3.10 -1.36 -7.41
CA TYR A 124 3.51 -2.15 -6.25
C TYR A 124 3.17 -3.63 -6.44
N GLY A 125 1.94 -3.91 -6.86
CA GLY A 125 1.47 -5.27 -7.12
C GLY A 125 2.29 -6.00 -8.19
N LEU A 126 2.68 -5.31 -9.26
CA LEU A 126 3.51 -5.89 -10.33
C LEU A 126 4.91 -6.25 -9.84
N PHE A 127 5.57 -5.39 -9.04
CA PHE A 127 6.86 -5.74 -8.44
C PHE A 127 6.77 -6.95 -7.50
N HIS A 128 5.73 -7.00 -6.66
CA HIS A 128 5.49 -8.15 -5.79
C HIS A 128 5.20 -9.42 -6.59
N ALA A 129 4.35 -9.34 -7.61
CA ALA A 129 4.00 -10.49 -8.46
C ALA A 129 5.23 -11.02 -9.21
N ALA A 130 6.01 -10.15 -9.83
CA ALA A 130 7.24 -10.53 -10.52
C ALA A 130 8.25 -11.19 -9.57
N GLY A 131 8.45 -10.61 -8.40
CA GLY A 131 9.36 -11.17 -7.40
C GLY A 131 8.87 -12.49 -6.80
N LEU A 132 7.56 -12.60 -6.53
CA LEU A 132 6.93 -13.82 -6.04
C LEU A 132 7.04 -14.95 -7.07
N SER A 133 6.78 -14.68 -8.35
CA SER A 133 6.91 -15.68 -9.42
C SER A 133 8.34 -16.21 -9.55
N GLN A 134 9.34 -15.33 -9.46
CA GLN A 134 10.76 -15.68 -9.54
C GLN A 134 11.23 -16.56 -8.38
N ARG A 135 10.63 -16.42 -7.21
CA ARG A 135 11.01 -17.17 -6.00
C ARG A 135 9.97 -18.20 -5.56
N TRP A 136 9.00 -18.49 -6.41
CA TRP A 136 7.85 -19.32 -6.06
C TRP A 136 8.21 -20.68 -5.45
N ARG A 137 9.23 -21.34 -5.99
CA ARG A 137 9.70 -22.66 -5.52
C ARG A 137 10.53 -22.57 -4.23
N GLU A 138 11.24 -21.46 -4.05
CA GLU A 138 12.12 -21.26 -2.89
C GLU A 138 11.34 -20.81 -1.64
N LEU A 139 10.14 -20.28 -1.82
CA LEU A 139 9.28 -19.79 -0.74
C LEU A 139 8.32 -20.87 -0.20
N ALA A 140 8.44 -22.10 -0.70
CA ALA A 140 7.64 -23.23 -0.23
C ALA A 140 8.02 -23.63 1.21
#